data_3f5625df4e5b1f417a3e78a7377d76f7
#
_entry.id   3f5625df4e5b1f417a3e78a7377d76f7
#
_cell.length_a   1.000
_cell.length_b   1.000
_cell.length_c   1.000
_cell.angle_alpha   90.00
_cell.angle_beta   90.00
_cell.angle_gamma   90.00
#
_symmetry.space_group_name_H-M   'P 1'
#
loop_
_entity.id
_entity.type
_entity.pdbx_description
1 polymer ?
#
loop_
_entity_poly.entity_id
_entity_poly.type
_entity_poly.pdbx_seq_one_letter_code
_entity_poly.pdbx_strand_id
1 'polypeptide(L)'
;MKTYDFAFSLGFSCAASESLRELGFQKESLPFDWTGAPSLRASVDMVACGFAGWFDRDALRLWDVRHEGGFIARVYKNMKTGFGFSHEFSNADPIERSYDAVREKYERRISRLGRELKTRRRILALYLESPVKPRISDGEISAALAVLRAKCPQAEVVDLVYIYEDETCKKAEVLSSVAGATVVRAHYRTYLDGRPMHICDRSQVAGFLRESISIDGALTEAQLRAFDAEKRRRLRASLGTNRVNRWVNKKLKQWCRDLEVYLIGQKLIPGDRPLWFDGDGK
;
A
#
# COMPACT_ATOMS: atom_id res chain seq x y z
N MET A 1 25.87 2.53 4.32
CA MET A 1 24.50 2.26 4.82
C MET A 1 24.09 3.40 5.74
N LYS A 2 22.94 4.05 5.47
CA LYS A 2 22.41 5.12 6.33
C LYS A 2 21.51 4.52 7.41
N THR A 3 21.56 5.06 8.62
CA THR A 3 20.77 4.59 9.77
C THR A 3 19.68 5.60 10.12
N TYR A 4 18.45 5.12 10.32
CA TYR A 4 17.30 5.91 10.72
C TYR A 4 16.65 5.33 11.97
N ASP A 5 15.85 6.11 12.68
CA ASP A 5 15.10 5.65 13.85
C ASP A 5 13.60 5.47 13.56
N PHE A 6 13.18 5.87 12.36
CA PHE A 6 11.81 5.66 11.88
C PHE A 6 11.77 5.59 10.34
N ALA A 7 10.98 4.64 9.82
CA ALA A 7 10.69 4.54 8.40
C ALA A 7 9.17 4.38 8.17
N PHE A 8 8.67 5.01 7.11
CA PHE A 8 7.26 4.91 6.74
C PHE A 8 7.05 5.00 5.23
N SER A 9 5.93 4.41 4.78
CA SER A 9 5.48 4.48 3.39
C SER A 9 4.65 5.72 3.12
N LEU A 10 4.80 6.29 1.93
CA LEU A 10 3.93 7.33 1.34
C LEU A 10 3.00 6.78 0.23
N GLY A 11 3.01 5.48 -0.04
CA GLY A 11 2.24 4.83 -1.12
C GLY A 11 3.16 4.54 -2.33
N PHE A 12 2.74 4.38 -3.60
CA PHE A 12 1.37 4.53 -4.16
C PHE A 12 0.38 3.42 -3.75
N SER A 13 0.87 2.26 -3.25
CA SER A 13 0.10 1.08 -2.84
C SER A 13 0.70 0.46 -1.58
N CYS A 14 0.18 -0.66 -1.13
CA CYS A 14 0.72 -1.43 -0.01
C CYS A 14 2.15 -1.95 -0.24
N ALA A 15 2.62 -2.04 -1.50
CA ALA A 15 3.94 -2.59 -1.82
C ALA A 15 5.09 -1.90 -1.08
N ALA A 16 5.04 -0.57 -0.93
CA ALA A 16 6.06 0.17 -0.19
C ALA A 16 6.09 -0.20 1.30
N SER A 17 4.91 -0.25 1.95
CA SER A 17 4.83 -0.63 3.37
C SER A 17 5.15 -2.10 3.60
N GLU A 18 4.76 -2.97 2.69
CA GLU A 18 5.10 -4.40 2.76
C GLU A 18 6.61 -4.62 2.65
N SER A 19 7.32 -3.87 1.79
CA SER A 19 8.78 -3.91 1.71
C SER A 19 9.44 -3.50 3.03
N LEU A 20 8.96 -2.42 3.67
CA LEU A 20 9.46 -2.00 4.98
C LEU A 20 9.19 -3.05 6.08
N ARG A 21 8.02 -3.69 6.05
CA ARG A 21 7.63 -4.73 7.02
C ARG A 21 8.41 -6.02 6.86
N GLU A 22 8.64 -6.45 5.62
CA GLU A 22 9.42 -7.64 5.30
C GLU A 22 10.85 -7.55 5.86
N LEU A 23 11.41 -6.34 5.91
CA LEU A 23 12.72 -6.05 6.49
C LEU A 23 12.69 -5.76 8.00
N GLY A 24 11.52 -5.77 8.63
CA GLY A 24 11.37 -5.42 10.05
C GLY A 24 11.51 -3.94 10.34
N PHE A 25 11.56 -3.09 9.32
CA PHE A 25 11.73 -1.65 9.46
C PHE A 25 10.48 -0.94 9.93
N GLN A 26 9.32 -1.53 9.70
CA GLN A 26 8.02 -1.01 10.14
C GLN A 26 7.23 -2.06 10.92
N LYS A 27 6.91 -1.78 12.17
CA LYS A 27 6.21 -2.69 13.09
C LYS A 27 4.69 -2.47 13.10
N GLU A 28 4.27 -1.22 13.00
CA GLU A 28 2.88 -0.82 13.16
C GLU A 28 2.30 -0.26 11.85
N SER A 29 0.97 -0.40 11.70
CA SER A 29 0.29 0.18 10.52
C SER A 29 0.18 1.69 10.63
N LEU A 30 0.45 2.35 9.50
CA LEU A 30 0.39 3.79 9.28
C LEU A 30 -0.65 4.14 8.21
N PRO A 31 -1.02 5.41 8.02
CA PRO A 31 -2.15 5.78 7.16
C PRO A 31 -2.04 5.29 5.72
N PHE A 32 -0.85 5.38 5.11
CA PHE A 32 -0.67 5.06 3.68
C PHE A 32 -0.47 3.58 3.38
N ASP A 33 -0.33 2.71 4.39
CA ASP A 33 0.07 1.32 4.20
C ASP A 33 -0.89 0.49 3.36
N TRP A 34 -2.18 0.80 3.42
CA TRP A 34 -3.25 0.01 2.81
C TRP A 34 -4.12 0.84 1.88
N THR A 35 -3.56 1.92 1.35
CA THR A 35 -4.27 2.86 0.51
C THR A 35 -3.60 2.99 -0.85
N GLY A 36 -4.40 3.30 -1.87
CA GLY A 36 -3.89 3.75 -3.16
C GLY A 36 -3.68 5.26 -3.14
N ALA A 37 -2.44 5.72 -3.26
CA ALA A 37 -2.13 7.14 -3.37
C ALA A 37 -2.16 7.60 -4.83
N PRO A 38 -2.78 8.74 -5.16
CA PRO A 38 -2.82 9.22 -6.54
C PRO A 38 -1.45 9.69 -7.04
N SER A 39 -0.58 10.22 -6.15
CA SER A 39 0.79 10.65 -6.47
C SER A 39 1.60 10.89 -5.19
N LEU A 40 2.93 11.00 -5.32
CA LEU A 40 3.81 11.44 -4.24
C LEU A 40 3.37 12.80 -3.67
N ARG A 41 3.06 13.74 -4.55
CA ARG A 41 2.60 15.08 -4.15
C ARG A 41 1.35 15.02 -3.29
N ALA A 42 0.34 14.26 -3.70
CA ALA A 42 -0.89 14.08 -2.91
C ALA A 42 -0.61 13.49 -1.53
N SER A 43 0.32 12.53 -1.42
CA SER A 43 0.69 11.94 -0.14
C SER A 43 1.35 12.95 0.80
N VAL A 44 2.29 13.74 0.32
CA VAL A 44 2.94 14.76 1.17
C VAL A 44 2.01 15.93 1.50
N ASP A 45 1.13 16.34 0.59
CA ASP A 45 0.12 17.36 0.87
C ASP A 45 -0.87 16.86 1.94
N MET A 46 -1.21 15.58 1.93
CA MET A 46 -2.04 14.97 2.97
C MET A 46 -1.36 14.99 4.34
N VAL A 47 -0.06 14.70 4.41
CA VAL A 47 0.72 14.89 5.65
C VAL A 47 0.74 16.38 6.05
N ALA A 48 0.94 17.26 5.10
CA ALA A 48 1.02 18.71 5.33
C ALA A 48 -0.27 19.29 5.92
N CYS A 49 -1.44 18.84 5.44
CA CYS A 49 -2.74 19.29 5.94
C CYS A 49 -3.24 18.50 7.18
N GLY A 50 -2.41 17.62 7.75
CA GLY A 50 -2.79 16.82 8.91
C GLY A 50 -3.93 15.84 8.64
N PHE A 51 -4.01 15.31 7.41
CA PHE A 51 -5.04 14.38 6.95
C PHE A 51 -6.46 14.95 6.93
N ALA A 52 -6.60 16.28 6.79
CA ALA A 52 -7.90 16.91 6.64
C ALA A 52 -8.65 16.34 5.41
N GLY A 53 -9.91 15.94 5.62
CA GLY A 53 -10.74 15.36 4.56
C GLY A 53 -10.38 13.92 4.16
N TRP A 54 -9.39 13.27 4.80
CA TRP A 54 -8.97 11.90 4.49
C TRP A 54 -10.13 10.91 4.49
N PHE A 55 -11.00 10.99 5.50
CA PHE A 55 -12.13 10.11 5.71
C PHE A 55 -13.46 10.88 5.70
N ASP A 56 -13.60 11.86 4.80
CA ASP A 56 -14.87 12.55 4.57
C ASP A 56 -15.88 11.56 3.96
N ARG A 57 -16.93 11.26 4.73
CA ARG A 57 -17.98 10.32 4.35
C ARG A 57 -18.62 10.69 3.02
N ASP A 58 -18.89 11.98 2.84
CA ASP A 58 -19.57 12.50 1.65
C ASP A 58 -18.70 12.50 0.39
N ALA A 59 -17.40 12.34 0.57
CA ALA A 59 -16.45 12.20 -0.52
C ALA A 59 -16.16 10.75 -0.90
N LEU A 60 -16.48 9.76 -0.05
CA LEU A 60 -16.25 8.34 -0.34
C LEU A 60 -17.29 7.80 -1.30
N ARG A 61 -16.82 7.21 -2.41
CA ARG A 61 -17.67 6.51 -3.39
C ARG A 61 -17.15 5.09 -3.61
N LEU A 62 -18.08 4.17 -3.80
CA LEU A 62 -17.72 2.82 -4.26
C LEU A 62 -17.12 2.95 -5.66
N TRP A 63 -15.84 2.55 -5.78
CA TRP A 63 -15.07 2.68 -7.01
C TRP A 63 -14.97 1.35 -7.76
N ASP A 64 -14.80 0.26 -7.01
CA ASP A 64 -14.58 -1.06 -7.58
C ASP A 64 -15.05 -2.16 -6.61
N VAL A 65 -15.32 -3.33 -7.11
CA VAL A 65 -15.63 -4.53 -6.34
C VAL A 65 -14.69 -5.63 -6.80
N ARG A 66 -13.74 -6.03 -5.96
CA ARG A 66 -12.72 -7.02 -6.29
C ARG A 66 -13.02 -8.36 -5.65
N HIS A 67 -12.76 -9.42 -6.40
CA HIS A 67 -12.81 -10.79 -5.92
C HIS A 67 -11.38 -11.27 -5.63
N GLU A 68 -10.89 -11.09 -4.41
CA GLU A 68 -9.54 -11.47 -4.01
C GLU A 68 -9.56 -12.71 -3.15
N GLY A 69 -8.94 -13.79 -3.63
CA GLY A 69 -8.73 -15.01 -2.83
C GLY A 69 -10.00 -15.65 -2.23
N GLY A 70 -11.18 -15.34 -2.79
CA GLY A 70 -12.49 -15.80 -2.34
C GLY A 70 -13.19 -14.86 -1.37
N PHE A 71 -12.69 -13.64 -1.24
CA PHE A 71 -13.37 -12.55 -0.55
C PHE A 71 -13.80 -11.50 -1.58
N ILE A 72 -14.95 -10.88 -1.34
CA ILE A 72 -15.36 -9.69 -2.08
C ILE A 72 -14.82 -8.50 -1.31
N ALA A 73 -13.90 -7.74 -1.90
CA ALA A 73 -13.39 -6.50 -1.36
C ALA A 73 -14.07 -5.32 -2.08
N ARG A 74 -14.69 -4.43 -1.33
CA ARG A 74 -15.22 -3.18 -1.88
C ARG A 74 -14.15 -2.11 -1.79
N VAL A 75 -13.74 -1.60 -2.93
CA VAL A 75 -12.77 -0.50 -3.03
C VAL A 75 -13.54 0.81 -2.99
N TYR A 76 -13.28 1.63 -1.99
CA TYR A 76 -13.81 2.99 -1.94
C TYR A 76 -12.71 3.99 -2.31
N LYS A 77 -13.11 5.05 -3.02
CA LYS A 77 -12.23 6.15 -3.36
C LYS A 77 -12.79 7.44 -2.78
N ASN A 78 -11.93 8.22 -2.15
CA ASN A 78 -12.25 9.58 -1.76
C ASN A 78 -12.12 10.48 -3.00
N MET A 79 -13.24 10.99 -3.49
CA MET A 79 -13.30 11.76 -4.74
C MET A 79 -12.68 13.17 -4.61
N LYS A 80 -12.51 13.70 -3.39
CA LYS A 80 -11.87 15.00 -3.16
C LYS A 80 -10.35 14.88 -3.13
N THR A 81 -9.84 13.81 -2.52
CA THR A 81 -8.39 13.63 -2.30
C THR A 81 -7.75 12.64 -3.29
N GLY A 82 -8.57 11.83 -3.97
CA GLY A 82 -8.12 10.82 -4.92
C GLY A 82 -7.61 9.51 -4.29
N PHE A 83 -7.54 9.40 -2.95
CA PHE A 83 -7.05 8.20 -2.29
C PHE A 83 -8.04 7.05 -2.35
N GLY A 84 -7.52 5.84 -2.61
CA GLY A 84 -8.29 4.60 -2.66
C GLY A 84 -8.08 3.74 -1.41
N PHE A 85 -9.15 3.07 -0.97
CA PHE A 85 -9.18 2.19 0.21
C PHE A 85 -9.61 0.79 -0.23
N SER A 86 -8.61 -0.03 -0.59
CA SER A 86 -8.86 -1.35 -1.20
C SER A 86 -9.06 -2.47 -0.20
N HIS A 87 -8.51 -2.35 1.02
CA HIS A 87 -8.48 -3.44 2.01
C HIS A 87 -9.26 -3.14 3.29
N GLU A 88 -9.99 -2.04 3.31
CA GLU A 88 -10.58 -1.54 4.55
C GLU A 88 -12.06 -1.86 4.69
N PHE A 89 -12.77 -1.86 3.56
CA PHE A 89 -14.19 -2.15 3.51
C PHE A 89 -14.38 -3.53 2.91
N SER A 90 -14.41 -4.56 3.76
CA SER A 90 -14.56 -5.94 3.32
C SER A 90 -16.04 -6.30 3.14
N ASN A 91 -16.31 -7.09 2.11
CA ASN A 91 -17.48 -7.93 1.95
C ASN A 91 -18.83 -7.24 1.65
N ALA A 92 -19.88 -8.03 1.83
CA ALA A 92 -21.28 -7.73 1.58
C ALA A 92 -21.85 -6.58 2.43
N ASP A 93 -21.11 -6.06 3.41
CA ASP A 93 -21.60 -5.01 4.26
C ASP A 93 -21.54 -3.64 3.58
N PRO A 94 -22.63 -2.89 3.57
CA PRO A 94 -22.62 -1.51 3.13
C PRO A 94 -21.65 -0.68 4.00
N ILE A 95 -21.09 0.38 3.41
CA ILE A 95 -20.13 1.26 4.10
C ILE A 95 -20.65 1.76 5.45
N GLU A 96 -21.98 1.92 5.55
CA GLU A 96 -22.67 2.38 6.75
C GLU A 96 -22.35 1.57 8.00
N ARG A 97 -22.15 0.27 7.85
CA ARG A 97 -21.86 -0.63 8.99
C ARG A 97 -20.42 -0.63 9.41
N SER A 98 -19.50 -0.30 8.51
CA SER A 98 -18.06 -0.41 8.76
C SER A 98 -17.35 0.94 8.84
N TYR A 99 -17.99 2.02 8.40
CA TYR A 99 -17.38 3.35 8.28
C TYR A 99 -16.74 3.83 9.59
N ASP A 100 -17.48 3.84 10.69
CA ASP A 100 -16.99 4.39 11.96
C ASP A 100 -15.78 3.59 12.47
N ALA A 101 -15.84 2.25 12.42
CA ALA A 101 -14.72 1.41 12.85
C ALA A 101 -13.47 1.61 11.98
N VAL A 102 -13.65 1.80 10.66
CA VAL A 102 -12.55 2.08 9.75
C VAL A 102 -12.00 3.49 9.99
N ARG A 103 -12.85 4.49 10.21
CA ARG A 103 -12.46 5.86 10.54
C ARG A 103 -11.61 5.88 11.81
N GLU A 104 -12.08 5.30 12.90
CA GLU A 104 -11.33 5.22 14.15
C GLU A 104 -9.97 4.53 13.98
N LYS A 105 -9.92 3.47 13.17
CA LYS A 105 -8.66 2.79 12.83
C LYS A 105 -7.67 3.75 12.17
N TYR A 106 -8.14 4.59 11.22
CA TYR A 106 -7.29 5.57 10.55
C TYR A 106 -6.93 6.74 11.46
N GLU A 107 -7.80 7.21 12.32
CA GLU A 107 -7.48 8.23 13.32
C GLU A 107 -6.33 7.79 14.22
N ARG A 108 -6.32 6.54 14.68
CA ARG A 108 -5.19 5.96 15.43
C ARG A 108 -3.90 5.89 14.59
N ARG A 109 -3.97 5.52 13.31
CA ARG A 109 -2.81 5.46 12.40
C ARG A 109 -2.25 6.86 12.13
N ILE A 110 -3.12 7.84 11.92
CA ILE A 110 -2.77 9.26 11.69
C ILE A 110 -2.11 9.83 12.94
N SER A 111 -2.70 9.62 14.11
CA SER A 111 -2.14 10.08 15.39
C SER A 111 -0.75 9.48 15.65
N ARG A 112 -0.57 8.19 15.31
CA ARG A 112 0.73 7.51 15.41
C ARG A 112 1.74 8.17 14.49
N LEU A 113 1.45 8.31 13.19
CA LEU A 113 2.35 8.96 12.24
C LEU A 113 2.69 10.38 12.69
N GLY A 114 1.69 11.18 13.10
CA GLY A 114 1.91 12.54 13.58
C GLY A 114 2.82 12.61 14.80
N ARG A 115 2.73 11.64 15.72
CA ARG A 115 3.65 11.54 16.87
C ARG A 115 5.07 11.22 16.39
N GLU A 116 5.25 10.20 15.55
CA GLU A 116 6.56 9.80 15.06
C GLU A 116 7.25 10.95 14.30
N LEU A 117 6.54 11.63 13.40
CA LEU A 117 7.09 12.77 12.65
C LEU A 117 7.53 13.93 13.57
N LYS A 118 6.86 14.12 14.71
CA LYS A 118 7.19 15.17 15.67
C LYS A 118 8.35 14.84 16.61
N THR A 119 8.65 13.55 16.83
CA THR A 119 9.57 13.12 17.89
C THR A 119 10.82 12.43 17.39
N ARG A 120 10.81 11.90 16.17
CA ARG A 120 11.94 11.18 15.61
C ARG A 120 13.00 12.13 15.07
N ARG A 121 14.26 11.71 15.16
CA ARG A 121 15.41 12.50 14.75
C ARG A 121 15.90 12.15 13.35
N ARG A 122 15.79 10.88 12.94
CA ARG A 122 16.25 10.40 11.63
C ARG A 122 15.15 9.60 10.95
N ILE A 123 14.48 10.23 10.00
CA ILE A 123 13.25 9.74 9.37
C ILE A 123 13.52 9.37 7.92
N LEU A 124 13.06 8.20 7.52
CA LEU A 124 13.03 7.75 6.14
C LEU A 124 11.58 7.68 5.63
N ALA A 125 11.27 8.40 4.57
CA ALA A 125 10.06 8.22 3.79
C ALA A 125 10.35 7.35 2.55
N LEU A 126 9.52 6.35 2.29
CA LEU A 126 9.61 5.52 1.09
C LEU A 126 8.39 5.75 0.20
N TYR A 127 8.62 6.08 -1.05
CA TYR A 127 7.59 6.12 -2.08
C TYR A 127 7.95 5.20 -3.24
N LEU A 128 7.04 4.31 -3.56
CA LEU A 128 7.13 3.45 -4.73
C LEU A 128 6.14 4.00 -5.77
N GLU A 129 6.59 4.38 -6.96
CA GLU A 129 5.72 4.92 -8.00
C GLU A 129 4.85 3.81 -8.59
N SER A 130 3.71 4.18 -9.14
CA SER A 130 2.87 3.23 -9.88
C SER A 130 3.65 2.67 -11.07
N PRO A 131 3.67 1.32 -11.28
CA PRO A 131 4.47 0.73 -12.35
C PRO A 131 4.00 1.08 -13.76
N VAL A 132 2.86 1.78 -13.89
CA VAL A 132 2.32 2.25 -15.18
C VAL A 132 2.49 3.76 -15.37
N LYS A 133 3.05 4.46 -14.38
CA LYS A 133 3.30 5.90 -14.46
C LYS A 133 4.76 6.19 -14.77
N PRO A 134 5.04 7.27 -15.52
CA PRO A 134 6.40 7.72 -15.74
C PRO A 134 7.02 8.23 -14.43
N ARG A 135 8.35 8.23 -14.38
CA ARG A 135 9.12 8.89 -13.33
C ARG A 135 8.78 10.39 -13.28
N ILE A 136 8.59 10.93 -12.08
CA ILE A 136 8.48 12.38 -11.87
C ILE A 136 9.87 13.03 -11.83
N SER A 137 9.91 14.34 -11.98
CA SER A 137 11.16 15.12 -12.00
C SER A 137 11.85 15.18 -10.64
N ASP A 138 13.16 15.39 -10.62
CA ASP A 138 13.93 15.58 -9.38
C ASP A 138 13.47 16.81 -8.60
N GLY A 139 12.99 17.85 -9.31
CA GLY A 139 12.40 19.02 -8.70
C GLY A 139 11.13 18.72 -7.91
N GLU A 140 10.24 17.89 -8.45
CA GLU A 140 9.03 17.45 -7.75
C GLU A 140 9.36 16.58 -6.53
N ILE A 141 10.35 15.70 -6.63
CA ILE A 141 10.81 14.87 -5.51
C ILE A 141 11.41 15.75 -4.40
N SER A 142 12.24 16.72 -4.77
CA SER A 142 12.84 17.67 -3.83
C SER A 142 11.79 18.55 -3.15
N ALA A 143 10.80 19.03 -3.89
CA ALA A 143 9.69 19.78 -3.34
C ALA A 143 8.85 18.96 -2.35
N ALA A 144 8.59 17.69 -2.66
CA ALA A 144 7.90 16.77 -1.75
C ALA A 144 8.69 16.57 -0.45
N LEU A 145 10.01 16.38 -0.55
CA LEU A 145 10.88 16.24 0.63
C LEU A 145 10.89 17.51 1.49
N ALA A 146 10.91 18.70 0.87
CA ALA A 146 10.84 19.96 1.60
C ALA A 146 9.54 20.09 2.42
N VAL A 147 8.40 19.69 1.86
CA VAL A 147 7.11 19.67 2.57
C VAL A 147 7.16 18.69 3.77
N LEU A 148 7.74 17.50 3.61
CA LEU A 148 7.89 16.54 4.71
C LEU A 148 8.77 17.09 5.83
N ARG A 149 9.90 17.70 5.49
CA ARG A 149 10.83 18.31 6.47
C ARG A 149 10.15 19.35 7.35
N ALA A 150 9.28 20.15 6.75
CA ALA A 150 8.51 21.16 7.50
C ALA A 150 7.56 20.54 8.54
N LYS A 151 7.26 19.24 8.44
CA LYS A 151 6.41 18.50 9.41
C LYS A 151 7.20 17.71 10.45
N CYS A 152 8.51 17.75 10.39
CA CYS A 152 9.43 17.00 11.25
C CYS A 152 10.32 17.95 12.07
N PRO A 153 9.76 18.72 13.02
CA PRO A 153 10.47 19.85 13.65
C PRO A 153 11.67 19.43 14.51
N GLN A 154 11.74 18.18 14.95
CA GLN A 154 12.85 17.67 15.76
C GLN A 154 13.82 16.80 14.95
N ALA A 155 13.52 16.57 13.67
CA ALA A 155 14.35 15.70 12.87
C ALA A 155 15.64 16.40 12.42
N GLU A 156 16.76 15.74 12.65
CA GLU A 156 18.08 16.11 12.11
C GLU A 156 18.22 15.68 10.66
N VAL A 157 17.58 14.55 10.33
CA VAL A 157 17.59 13.97 9.00
C VAL A 157 16.18 13.55 8.61
N VAL A 158 15.71 14.04 7.47
CA VAL A 158 14.53 13.53 6.79
C VAL A 158 14.92 13.25 5.36
N ASP A 159 14.94 11.98 5.01
CA ASP A 159 15.27 11.50 3.67
C ASP A 159 14.05 10.88 2.99
N LEU A 160 14.00 11.00 1.67
CA LEU A 160 12.99 10.40 0.80
C LEU A 160 13.67 9.48 -0.21
N VAL A 161 13.29 8.21 -0.19
CA VAL A 161 13.63 7.26 -1.25
C VAL A 161 12.42 7.16 -2.18
N TYR A 162 12.62 7.59 -3.41
CA TYR A 162 11.66 7.48 -4.51
C TYR A 162 12.11 6.39 -5.47
N ILE A 163 11.31 5.36 -5.64
CA ILE A 163 11.59 4.22 -6.53
C ILE A 163 10.56 4.22 -7.66
N TYR A 164 11.03 4.09 -8.90
CA TYR A 164 10.17 3.98 -10.05
C TYR A 164 10.49 2.72 -10.89
N GLU A 165 9.48 2.27 -11.65
CA GLU A 165 9.57 1.09 -12.50
C GLU A 165 10.49 1.32 -13.70
N ASP A 166 11.38 0.36 -13.92
CA ASP A 166 12.16 0.24 -15.14
C ASP A 166 12.37 -1.26 -15.43
N GLU A 167 11.65 -1.79 -16.42
CA GLU A 167 11.70 -3.22 -16.80
C GLU A 167 13.05 -3.67 -17.33
N THR A 168 13.93 -2.74 -17.71
CA THR A 168 15.29 -3.07 -18.15
C THR A 168 16.26 -3.34 -17.02
N CYS A 169 15.87 -2.99 -15.77
CA CYS A 169 16.71 -3.16 -14.59
C CYS A 169 16.81 -4.63 -14.18
N LYS A 170 18.04 -5.15 -14.10
CA LYS A 170 18.33 -6.47 -13.51
C LYS A 170 18.48 -6.40 -11.98
N LYS A 171 18.87 -5.25 -11.47
CA LYS A 171 19.02 -4.92 -10.03
C LYS A 171 18.62 -3.47 -9.84
N ALA A 172 18.11 -3.13 -8.65
CA ALA A 172 17.80 -1.75 -8.30
C ALA A 172 19.07 -0.88 -8.32
N GLU A 173 18.98 0.30 -8.95
CA GLU A 173 20.09 1.22 -9.16
C GLU A 173 19.75 2.63 -8.71
N VAL A 174 20.68 3.25 -7.97
CA VAL A 174 20.58 4.66 -7.59
C VAL A 174 21.00 5.53 -8.77
N LEU A 175 20.08 6.39 -9.21
CA LEU A 175 20.35 7.37 -10.27
C LEU A 175 20.86 8.70 -9.73
N SER A 176 20.29 9.13 -8.61
CA SER A 176 20.70 10.36 -7.94
C SER A 176 20.48 10.27 -6.44
N SER A 177 21.29 10.98 -5.68
CA SER A 177 21.12 11.15 -4.24
C SER A 177 21.58 12.55 -3.87
N VAL A 178 20.64 13.50 -3.78
CA VAL A 178 20.93 14.91 -3.55
C VAL A 178 20.06 15.40 -2.39
N ALA A 179 20.70 16.03 -1.41
CA ALA A 179 20.05 16.69 -0.27
C ALA A 179 18.99 15.81 0.45
N GLY A 180 19.22 14.50 0.53
CA GLY A 180 18.31 13.55 1.17
C GLY A 180 17.21 12.98 0.28
N ALA A 181 17.08 13.43 -0.97
CA ALA A 181 16.26 12.78 -1.98
C ALA A 181 17.11 11.75 -2.73
N THR A 182 16.73 10.48 -2.66
CA THR A 182 17.38 9.38 -3.40
C THR A 182 16.41 8.82 -4.42
N VAL A 183 16.80 8.88 -5.70
CA VAL A 183 16.02 8.35 -6.82
C VAL A 183 16.60 7.01 -7.24
N VAL A 184 15.75 6.00 -7.26
CA VAL A 184 16.11 4.62 -7.58
C VAL A 184 15.25 4.13 -8.72
N ARG A 185 15.86 3.44 -9.70
CA ARG A 185 15.13 2.64 -10.67
C ARG A 185 15.19 1.16 -10.28
N ALA A 186 14.08 0.46 -10.44
CA ALA A 186 13.99 -0.96 -10.16
C ALA A 186 12.89 -1.61 -10.99
N HIS A 187 13.05 -2.88 -11.32
CA HIS A 187 11.98 -3.65 -11.94
C HIS A 187 11.14 -4.33 -10.85
N TYR A 188 9.85 -3.98 -10.78
CA TYR A 188 8.89 -4.55 -9.84
C TYR A 188 7.49 -4.77 -10.46
N ARG A 189 7.31 -4.46 -11.74
CA ARG A 189 6.07 -4.75 -12.46
C ARG A 189 5.92 -6.25 -12.64
N THR A 190 4.75 -6.77 -12.34
CA THR A 190 4.39 -8.17 -12.61
C THR A 190 3.36 -8.24 -13.72
N TYR A 191 3.35 -9.35 -14.44
CA TYR A 191 2.44 -9.61 -15.54
C TYR A 191 1.71 -10.93 -15.30
N LEU A 192 0.43 -10.98 -15.68
CA LEU A 192 -0.34 -12.20 -15.80
C LEU A 192 -0.93 -12.24 -17.20
N ASP A 193 -0.63 -13.29 -17.96
CA ASP A 193 -1.08 -13.45 -19.36
C ASP A 193 -0.78 -12.21 -20.23
N GLY A 194 0.39 -11.59 -20.04
CA GLY A 194 0.83 -10.39 -20.77
C GLY A 194 0.19 -9.08 -20.32
N ARG A 195 -0.68 -9.11 -19.29
CA ARG A 195 -1.30 -7.90 -18.73
C ARG A 195 -0.56 -7.45 -17.47
N PRO A 196 -0.28 -6.15 -17.32
CA PRO A 196 0.37 -5.65 -16.11
C PRO A 196 -0.55 -5.85 -14.89
N MET A 197 0.03 -6.39 -13.83
CA MET A 197 -0.66 -6.61 -12.56
C MET A 197 -0.42 -5.44 -11.62
N HIS A 198 -1.38 -5.18 -10.74
CA HIS A 198 -1.19 -4.24 -9.62
C HIS A 198 -0.32 -4.81 -8.50
N ILE A 199 -0.02 -6.11 -8.54
CA ILE A 199 0.87 -6.79 -7.61
C ILE A 199 2.31 -6.54 -8.05
N CYS A 200 3.14 -6.02 -7.17
CA CYS A 200 4.55 -5.76 -7.42
C CYS A 200 5.42 -6.91 -6.93
N ASP A 201 6.40 -7.32 -7.73
CA ASP A 201 7.54 -8.10 -7.25
C ASP A 201 8.46 -7.16 -6.48
N ARG A 202 8.55 -7.33 -5.18
CA ARG A 202 9.32 -6.45 -4.30
C ARG A 202 10.77 -6.87 -4.11
N SER A 203 11.23 -7.92 -4.79
CA SER A 203 12.55 -8.51 -4.54
C SER A 203 13.70 -7.51 -4.72
N GLN A 204 13.67 -6.71 -5.81
CA GLN A 204 14.68 -5.68 -6.05
C GLN A 204 14.57 -4.52 -5.08
N VAL A 205 13.36 -4.09 -4.73
CA VAL A 205 13.09 -3.03 -3.76
C VAL A 205 13.61 -3.44 -2.37
N ALA A 206 13.24 -4.63 -1.89
CA ALA A 206 13.69 -5.15 -0.60
C ALA A 206 15.22 -5.37 -0.57
N GLY A 207 15.81 -5.85 -1.67
CA GLY A 207 17.26 -5.99 -1.81
C GLY A 207 17.99 -4.66 -1.65
N PHE A 208 17.55 -3.63 -2.38
CA PHE A 208 18.11 -2.28 -2.28
C PHE A 208 18.00 -1.72 -0.85
N LEU A 209 16.82 -1.80 -0.25
CA LEU A 209 16.60 -1.29 1.11
C LEU A 209 17.51 -2.00 2.13
N ARG A 210 17.67 -3.32 2.04
CA ARG A 210 18.54 -4.11 2.92
C ARG A 210 20.03 -3.72 2.80
N GLU A 211 20.48 -3.45 1.58
CA GLU A 211 21.87 -3.08 1.32
C GLU A 211 22.18 -1.61 1.71
N SER A 212 21.18 -0.72 1.63
CA SER A 212 21.40 0.73 1.71
C SER A 212 20.98 1.35 3.05
N ILE A 213 20.07 0.71 3.78
CA ILE A 213 19.35 1.30 4.92
C ILE A 213 19.45 0.40 6.15
N SER A 214 19.54 1.04 7.32
CA SER A 214 19.40 0.43 8.63
C SER A 214 18.37 1.20 9.45
N ILE A 215 17.58 0.51 10.25
CA ILE A 215 16.61 1.11 11.16
C ILE A 215 16.95 0.71 12.59
N ASP A 216 17.11 1.69 13.47
CA ASP A 216 17.32 1.47 14.89
C ASP A 216 16.13 0.73 15.50
N GLY A 217 16.40 -0.38 16.17
CA GLY A 217 15.34 -1.21 16.73
C GLY A 217 14.50 -1.95 15.69
N ALA A 218 15.00 -2.12 14.46
CA ALA A 218 14.39 -3.04 13.48
C ALA A 218 14.19 -4.43 14.10
N LEU A 219 13.16 -5.13 13.65
CA LEU A 219 12.93 -6.51 14.10
C LEU A 219 14.03 -7.41 13.54
N THR A 220 14.62 -8.23 14.41
CA THR A 220 15.53 -9.28 13.99
C THR A 220 14.77 -10.34 13.18
N GLU A 221 15.50 -11.14 12.41
CA GLU A 221 14.89 -12.21 11.62
C GLU A 221 14.10 -13.20 12.49
N ALA A 222 14.61 -13.51 13.69
CA ALA A 222 13.91 -14.36 14.64
C ALA A 222 12.58 -13.74 15.11
N GLN A 223 12.57 -12.42 15.38
CA GLN A 223 11.36 -11.68 15.77
C GLN A 223 10.37 -11.59 14.62
N LEU A 224 10.83 -11.41 13.37
CA LEU A 224 9.97 -11.43 12.17
C LEU A 224 9.30 -12.80 12.00
N ARG A 225 10.07 -13.88 12.12
CA ARG A 225 9.51 -15.26 12.06
C ARG A 225 8.48 -15.49 13.18
N ALA A 226 8.75 -15.04 14.39
CA ALA A 226 7.80 -15.14 15.51
C ALA A 226 6.53 -14.32 15.27
N PHE A 227 6.66 -13.11 14.74
CA PHE A 227 5.53 -12.24 14.39
C PHE A 227 4.65 -12.88 13.29
N ASP A 228 5.27 -13.43 12.25
CA ASP A 228 4.56 -14.12 11.17
C ASP A 228 3.87 -15.41 11.66
N ALA A 229 4.50 -16.15 12.55
CA ALA A 229 3.91 -17.33 13.16
C ALA A 229 2.67 -16.97 13.99
N GLU A 230 2.75 -15.91 14.79
CA GLU A 230 1.63 -15.39 15.58
C GLU A 230 0.49 -14.87 14.69
N LYS A 231 0.81 -14.12 13.62
CA LYS A 231 -0.18 -13.66 12.64
C LYS A 231 -0.91 -14.83 11.99
N ARG A 232 -0.19 -15.88 11.59
CA ARG A 232 -0.78 -17.11 11.03
C ARG A 232 -1.66 -17.85 12.07
N ARG A 233 -1.23 -17.86 13.34
CA ARG A 233 -2.01 -18.48 14.44
C ARG A 233 -3.34 -17.74 14.64
N ARG A 234 -3.30 -16.40 14.71
CA ARG A 234 -4.50 -15.55 14.83
C ARG A 234 -5.44 -15.70 13.64
N LEU A 235 -4.90 -15.72 12.43
CA LEU A 235 -5.68 -15.94 11.22
C LEU A 235 -6.36 -17.32 11.22
N ARG A 236 -5.65 -18.37 11.64
CA ARG A 236 -6.24 -19.72 11.78
C ARG A 236 -7.35 -19.74 12.83
N ALA A 237 -7.16 -19.06 13.95
CA ALA A 237 -8.16 -18.95 15.01
C ALA A 237 -9.41 -18.19 14.53
N SER A 238 -9.22 -17.07 13.79
CA SER A 238 -10.33 -16.27 13.25
C SER A 238 -11.11 -16.96 12.14
N LEU A 239 -10.44 -17.82 11.35
CA LEU A 239 -11.09 -18.60 10.28
C LEU A 239 -11.91 -19.79 10.81
N GLY A 240 -11.95 -19.98 12.12
CA GLY A 240 -12.62 -21.10 12.78
C GLY A 240 -12.03 -22.46 12.39
N THR A 241 -11.89 -23.33 13.37
CA THR A 241 -11.38 -24.70 13.20
C THR A 241 -12.36 -25.64 12.47
N ASN A 242 -13.48 -25.11 11.99
CA ASN A 242 -14.56 -25.92 11.47
C ASN A 242 -14.23 -26.40 10.04
N ARG A 243 -13.92 -27.68 9.89
CA ARG A 243 -13.73 -28.37 8.59
C ARG A 243 -14.91 -28.10 7.63
N VAL A 244 -16.11 -27.97 8.17
CA VAL A 244 -17.35 -27.67 7.45
C VAL A 244 -17.27 -26.29 6.80
N ASN A 245 -16.84 -25.26 7.51
CA ASN A 245 -16.73 -23.90 6.95
C ASN A 245 -15.67 -23.82 5.83
N ARG A 246 -14.57 -24.57 5.93
CA ARG A 246 -13.58 -24.67 4.84
C ARG A 246 -14.15 -25.35 3.61
N TRP A 247 -14.91 -26.43 3.81
CA TRP A 247 -15.55 -27.16 2.72
C TRP A 247 -16.64 -26.32 2.06
N VAL A 248 -17.51 -25.68 2.84
CA VAL A 248 -18.56 -24.77 2.36
C VAL A 248 -17.95 -23.62 1.58
N ASN A 249 -16.92 -22.97 2.10
CA ASN A 249 -16.24 -21.88 1.40
C ASN A 249 -15.56 -22.35 0.10
N LYS A 250 -14.97 -23.54 0.07
CA LYS A 250 -14.40 -24.14 -1.15
C LYS A 250 -15.49 -24.43 -2.20
N LYS A 251 -16.64 -24.96 -1.78
CA LYS A 251 -17.78 -25.24 -2.66
C LYS A 251 -18.44 -23.97 -3.17
N LEU A 252 -18.63 -22.95 -2.31
CA LEU A 252 -19.15 -21.63 -2.70
C LEU A 252 -18.24 -20.96 -3.74
N LYS A 253 -16.92 -21.00 -3.55
CA LYS A 253 -15.95 -20.48 -4.51
C LYS A 253 -16.03 -21.17 -5.86
N GLN A 254 -16.18 -22.49 -5.86
CA GLN A 254 -16.34 -23.23 -7.11
C GLN A 254 -17.67 -22.85 -7.79
N TRP A 255 -18.76 -22.81 -7.04
CA TRP A 255 -20.09 -22.45 -7.55
C TRP A 255 -20.11 -21.01 -8.12
N CYS A 256 -19.47 -20.05 -7.44
CA CYS A 256 -19.37 -18.68 -7.95
C CYS A 256 -18.60 -18.62 -9.28
N ARG A 257 -17.49 -19.36 -9.41
CA ARG A 257 -16.74 -19.46 -10.68
C ARG A 257 -17.58 -20.11 -11.79
N ASP A 258 -18.25 -21.19 -11.45
CA ASP A 258 -19.09 -21.91 -12.42
C ASP A 258 -20.26 -21.05 -12.89
N LEU A 259 -20.85 -20.24 -11.99
CA LEU A 259 -21.89 -19.28 -12.31
C LEU A 259 -21.34 -18.14 -13.19
N GLU A 260 -20.16 -17.60 -12.90
CA GLU A 260 -19.51 -16.57 -13.71
C GLU A 260 -19.25 -17.07 -15.13
N VAL A 261 -18.67 -18.26 -15.28
CA VAL A 261 -18.47 -18.91 -16.59
C VAL A 261 -19.79 -19.12 -17.32
N TYR A 262 -20.83 -19.54 -16.60
CA TYR A 262 -22.16 -19.73 -17.16
C TYR A 262 -22.77 -18.39 -17.65
N LEU A 263 -22.69 -17.33 -16.85
CA LEU A 263 -23.22 -16.01 -17.21
C LEU A 263 -22.49 -15.39 -18.41
N ILE A 264 -21.17 -15.60 -18.51
CA ILE A 264 -20.38 -15.22 -19.68
C ILE A 264 -20.84 -16.02 -20.90
N GLY A 265 -21.00 -17.33 -20.77
CA GLY A 265 -21.48 -18.21 -21.84
C GLY A 265 -22.89 -17.85 -22.34
N GLN A 266 -23.75 -17.35 -21.48
CA GLN A 266 -25.09 -16.86 -21.82
C GLN A 266 -25.11 -15.40 -22.32
N LYS A 267 -23.94 -14.74 -22.46
CA LYS A 267 -23.80 -13.31 -22.81
C LYS A 267 -24.57 -12.36 -21.87
N LEU A 268 -24.85 -12.78 -20.65
CA LEU A 268 -25.51 -11.97 -19.63
C LEU A 268 -24.52 -11.01 -18.95
N ILE A 269 -23.22 -11.32 -19.02
CA ILE A 269 -22.13 -10.40 -18.68
C ILE A 269 -21.10 -10.42 -19.83
N PRO A 270 -20.46 -9.28 -20.16
CA PRO A 270 -19.46 -9.21 -21.23
C PRO A 270 -18.22 -10.06 -20.89
N GLY A 271 -17.90 -11.06 -21.71
CA GLY A 271 -16.72 -11.91 -21.54
C GLY A 271 -15.39 -11.27 -21.93
N ASP A 272 -15.45 -10.13 -22.61
CA ASP A 272 -14.32 -9.32 -23.07
C ASP A 272 -13.93 -8.19 -22.10
N ARG A 273 -14.77 -7.95 -21.09
CA ARG A 273 -14.39 -7.12 -19.95
C ARG A 273 -14.06 -8.05 -18.79
N PRO A 274 -12.78 -8.18 -18.42
CA PRO A 274 -12.49 -8.68 -17.10
C PRO A 274 -13.27 -7.77 -16.14
N LEU A 275 -13.82 -8.30 -15.05
CA LEU A 275 -14.44 -7.53 -13.97
C LEU A 275 -13.44 -6.57 -13.27
N TRP A 276 -12.35 -6.28 -13.94
CA TRP A 276 -11.23 -5.41 -13.60
C TRP A 276 -11.29 -4.19 -14.52
N PHE A 277 -12.01 -3.17 -14.11
CA PHE A 277 -11.98 -1.89 -14.81
C PHE A 277 -10.59 -1.27 -14.66
N ASP A 278 -9.82 -1.22 -15.76
CA ASP A 278 -8.79 -0.21 -15.92
C ASP A 278 -9.49 1.15 -15.88
N GLY A 279 -9.15 1.92 -14.83
CA GLY A 279 -9.86 3.14 -14.50
C GLY A 279 -9.53 4.34 -15.37
N ASP A 280 -9.65 4.21 -16.68
CA ASP A 280 -9.69 5.34 -17.60
C ASP A 280 -11.16 5.57 -17.97
N GLY A 281 -11.85 6.22 -17.01
CA GLY A 281 -13.19 6.73 -17.23
C GLY A 281 -13.18 7.81 -18.33
N LYS A 282 -13.69 7.47 -19.47
CA LYS A 282 -14.47 8.38 -20.31
C LYS A 282 -15.92 7.95 -20.25
#